data_c540f82f85031b5c2139060cf5336c06
#
_entry.id   c540f82f85031b5c2139060cf5336c06
#
_cell.length_a   1.000
_cell.length_b   1.000
_cell.length_c   1.000
_cell.angle_alpha   90.00
_cell.angle_beta   90.00
_cell.angle_gamma   90.00
#
_symmetry.space_group_name_H-M   'P 1'
#
loop_
_entity.id
_entity.type
_entity.pdbx_description
1 polymer ?
#
loop_
_entity_poly.entity_id
_entity_poly.type
_entity_poly.pdbx_seq_one_letter_code
_entity_poly.pdbx_strand_id
1 'polypeptide(L)'
;MKILAIDDEEKILDVIKAYLEREGYSVFTETNGANAINAFKRLTPDLVILDLMLPGLSGEEICSKIRAVSKVPILMLTAKVGEDDKVYGFSIGADDYLTKPFSPRELTMRVKAILRRTKDDMALNDIFSFNDGDLVIDTRSYEVKKSGKIVNLTPNEYKLLTVMAQNPNRVFTRGELIEKVMGYDFEGFDRTIDAHIKNLRQKIEDDPKNPVYIKTVYGAGYKFGEENA
;
A
#
# COMPACT_ATOMS: atom_id res chain seq x y z
N MET A 1 11.34 5.46 14.25
CA MET A 1 10.47 4.52 13.52
C MET A 1 11.26 3.23 13.29
N LYS A 2 10.62 2.08 13.42
CA LYS A 2 11.23 0.75 13.26
C LYS A 2 10.97 0.24 11.83
N ILE A 3 12.01 -0.26 11.19
CA ILE A 3 11.93 -0.88 9.87
C ILE A 3 12.39 -2.33 10.00
N LEU A 4 11.61 -3.27 9.45
CA LEU A 4 12.01 -4.66 9.33
C LEU A 4 12.40 -4.94 7.88
N ALA A 5 13.65 -5.30 7.63
CA ALA A 5 14.16 -5.69 6.33
C ALA A 5 14.37 -7.20 6.26
N ILE A 6 13.81 -7.84 5.23
CA ILE A 6 13.83 -9.30 5.04
C ILE A 6 14.37 -9.59 3.65
N ASP A 7 15.56 -10.22 3.59
CA ASP A 7 16.27 -10.56 2.35
C ASP A 7 17.27 -11.67 2.69
N ASP A 8 17.43 -12.69 1.87
CA ASP A 8 18.39 -13.78 2.13
C ASP A 8 19.85 -13.38 1.88
N GLU A 9 20.07 -12.26 1.19
CA GLU A 9 21.39 -11.70 0.94
C GLU A 9 21.81 -10.74 2.07
N GLU A 10 22.66 -11.20 3.01
CA GLU A 10 23.17 -10.39 4.13
C GLU A 10 23.81 -9.08 3.67
N LYS A 11 24.51 -9.07 2.54
CA LYS A 11 25.13 -7.84 1.97
C LYS A 11 24.09 -6.77 1.61
N ILE A 12 22.93 -7.17 1.14
CA ILE A 12 21.83 -6.25 0.85
C ILE A 12 21.27 -5.69 2.14
N LEU A 13 21.05 -6.55 3.14
CA LEU A 13 20.59 -6.14 4.47
C LEU A 13 21.56 -5.17 5.14
N ASP A 14 22.87 -5.39 5.04
CA ASP A 14 23.90 -4.49 5.58
C ASP A 14 23.83 -3.11 4.93
N VAL A 15 23.66 -3.05 3.60
CA VAL A 15 23.51 -1.78 2.87
C VAL A 15 22.21 -1.08 3.29
N ILE A 16 21.08 -1.79 3.32
CA ILE A 16 19.79 -1.24 3.75
C ILE A 16 19.91 -0.65 5.16
N LYS A 17 20.46 -1.42 6.08
CA LYS A 17 20.65 -1.03 7.47
C LYS A 17 21.53 0.21 7.60
N ALA A 18 22.71 0.18 6.98
CA ALA A 18 23.67 1.29 7.08
C ALA A 18 23.08 2.63 6.57
N TYR A 19 22.33 2.61 5.47
CA TYR A 19 21.75 3.82 4.91
C TYR A 19 20.54 4.33 5.68
N LEU A 20 19.66 3.45 6.11
CA LEU A 20 18.45 3.85 6.82
C LEU A 20 18.74 4.23 8.29
N GLU A 21 19.72 3.62 8.95
CA GLU A 21 20.15 4.05 10.29
C GLU A 21 20.77 5.45 10.29
N ARG A 22 21.48 5.84 9.22
CA ARG A 22 21.96 7.22 9.05
C ARG A 22 20.84 8.25 8.95
N GLU A 23 19.67 7.83 8.52
CA GLU A 23 18.46 8.66 8.47
C GLU A 23 17.64 8.63 9.77
N GLY A 24 18.18 7.97 10.82
CA GLY A 24 17.56 7.93 12.15
C GLY A 24 16.48 6.87 12.34
N TYR A 25 16.38 5.89 11.44
CA TYR A 25 15.50 4.73 11.60
C TYR A 25 16.17 3.63 12.46
N SER A 26 15.36 2.85 13.16
CA SER A 26 15.83 1.63 13.83
C SER A 26 15.58 0.45 12.90
N VAL A 27 16.64 -0.13 12.34
CA VAL A 27 16.53 -1.20 11.31
C VAL A 27 16.82 -2.56 11.93
N PHE A 28 15.88 -3.48 11.75
CA PHE A 28 15.98 -4.88 12.13
C PHE A 28 16.03 -5.73 10.86
N THR A 29 16.88 -6.73 10.83
CA THR A 29 17.11 -7.57 9.66
C THR A 29 16.73 -9.02 9.95
N GLU A 30 16.23 -9.73 8.94
CA GLU A 30 15.92 -11.16 8.98
C GLU A 30 16.31 -11.78 7.63
N THR A 31 17.08 -12.87 7.67
CA THR A 31 17.53 -13.55 6.44
C THR A 31 16.66 -14.73 6.05
N ASN A 32 15.80 -15.19 6.96
CA ASN A 32 15.02 -16.40 6.76
C ASN A 32 13.52 -16.09 6.70
N GLY A 33 12.90 -16.31 5.54
CA GLY A 33 11.47 -16.10 5.32
C GLY A 33 10.57 -16.84 6.34
N ALA A 34 10.98 -17.99 6.84
CA ALA A 34 10.23 -18.74 7.85
C ALA A 34 10.12 -17.98 9.19
N ASN A 35 11.11 -17.15 9.53
CA ASN A 35 11.13 -16.35 10.75
C ASN A 35 10.44 -14.99 10.58
N ALA A 36 10.21 -14.54 9.34
CA ALA A 36 9.71 -13.21 9.01
C ALA A 36 8.44 -12.83 9.78
N ILE A 37 7.46 -13.71 9.84
CA ILE A 37 6.19 -13.46 10.53
C ILE A 37 6.38 -13.35 12.04
N ASN A 38 7.26 -14.15 12.64
CA ASN A 38 7.56 -14.05 14.06
C ASN A 38 8.32 -12.76 14.40
N ALA A 39 9.29 -12.37 13.56
CA ALA A 39 9.99 -11.10 13.66
C ALA A 39 9.02 -9.92 13.54
N PHE A 40 8.12 -9.94 12.56
CA PHE A 40 7.09 -8.93 12.37
C PHE A 40 6.20 -8.75 13.60
N LYS A 41 5.65 -9.84 14.15
CA LYS A 41 4.79 -9.80 15.34
C LYS A 41 5.51 -9.26 16.57
N ARG A 42 6.77 -9.66 16.78
CA ARG A 42 7.60 -9.23 17.92
C ARG A 42 7.98 -7.76 17.84
N LEU A 43 8.36 -7.28 16.65
CA LEU A 43 8.91 -5.94 16.44
C LEU A 43 7.84 -4.88 16.26
N THR A 44 6.67 -5.24 15.73
CA THR A 44 5.63 -4.29 15.33
C THR A 44 6.22 -3.12 14.54
N PRO A 45 6.80 -3.37 13.33
CA PRO A 45 7.50 -2.34 12.58
C PRO A 45 6.55 -1.31 11.99
N ASP A 46 7.07 -0.11 11.72
CA ASP A 46 6.36 0.97 11.02
C ASP A 46 6.41 0.81 9.48
N LEU A 47 7.36 0.02 8.99
CA LEU A 47 7.54 -0.34 7.57
C LEU A 47 8.24 -1.68 7.45
N VAL A 48 7.87 -2.47 6.45
CA VAL A 48 8.55 -3.72 6.06
C VAL A 48 9.19 -3.54 4.69
N ILE A 49 10.46 -3.91 4.56
CA ILE A 49 11.17 -4.08 3.29
C ILE A 49 11.29 -5.58 3.08
N LEU A 50 10.84 -6.11 1.94
CA LEU A 50 10.65 -7.54 1.77
C LEU A 50 11.11 -7.99 0.39
N ASP A 51 12.10 -8.89 0.35
CA ASP A 51 12.46 -9.54 -0.92
C ASP A 51 11.37 -10.52 -1.35
N LEU A 52 11.08 -10.52 -2.66
CA LEU A 52 10.17 -11.49 -3.26
C LEU A 52 10.77 -12.89 -3.34
N MET A 53 12.08 -12.98 -3.60
CA MET A 53 12.76 -14.21 -3.97
C MET A 53 13.42 -14.89 -2.76
N LEU A 54 12.69 -15.03 -1.66
CA LEU A 54 13.20 -15.71 -0.47
C LEU A 54 13.13 -17.24 -0.60
N PRO A 55 14.13 -17.96 -0.09
CA PRO A 55 14.07 -19.42 -0.04
C PRO A 55 13.03 -19.90 0.99
N GLY A 56 12.29 -20.92 0.62
CA GLY A 56 11.28 -21.55 1.49
C GLY A 56 9.94 -20.82 1.42
N LEU A 57 9.69 -19.85 2.28
CA LEU A 57 8.47 -19.04 2.25
C LEU A 57 8.69 -17.81 1.38
N SER A 58 7.96 -17.68 0.27
CA SER A 58 8.13 -16.57 -0.67
C SER A 58 7.73 -15.23 -0.05
N GLY A 59 8.32 -14.12 -0.57
CA GLY A 59 7.93 -12.78 -0.14
C GLY A 59 6.44 -12.49 -0.37
N GLU A 60 5.84 -13.07 -1.40
CA GLU A 60 4.40 -12.95 -1.69
C GLU A 60 3.55 -13.57 -0.59
N GLU A 61 3.92 -14.77 -0.13
CA GLU A 61 3.23 -15.46 0.97
C GLU A 61 3.40 -14.72 2.30
N ILE A 62 4.60 -14.17 2.55
CA ILE A 62 4.87 -13.34 3.73
C ILE A 62 4.01 -12.08 3.68
N CYS A 63 3.98 -11.38 2.54
CA CYS A 63 3.15 -10.20 2.34
C CYS A 63 1.67 -10.52 2.63
N SER A 64 1.13 -11.56 2.02
CA SER A 64 -0.26 -11.98 2.22
C SER A 64 -0.57 -12.27 3.70
N LYS A 65 0.34 -12.96 4.42
CA LYS A 65 0.18 -13.23 5.86
C LYS A 65 0.24 -11.96 6.70
N ILE A 66 1.10 -11.00 6.37
CA ILE A 66 1.14 -9.69 7.06
C ILE A 66 -0.15 -8.93 6.79
N ARG A 67 -0.63 -8.89 5.55
CA ARG A 67 -1.87 -8.21 5.15
C ARG A 67 -3.13 -8.76 5.82
N ALA A 68 -3.15 -10.04 6.13
CA ALA A 68 -4.26 -10.63 6.89
C ALA A 68 -4.43 -10.04 8.31
N VAL A 69 -3.36 -9.44 8.88
CA VAL A 69 -3.33 -8.98 10.28
C VAL A 69 -2.88 -7.52 10.45
N SER A 70 -2.38 -6.86 9.40
CA SER A 70 -1.80 -5.52 9.53
C SER A 70 -1.90 -4.68 8.25
N LYS A 71 -2.00 -3.36 8.45
CA LYS A 71 -1.95 -2.32 7.41
C LYS A 71 -0.54 -1.74 7.24
N VAL A 72 0.48 -2.27 7.91
CA VAL A 72 1.85 -1.77 7.83
C VAL A 72 2.29 -1.61 6.38
N PRO A 73 2.91 -0.49 5.97
CA PRO A 73 3.39 -0.35 4.62
C PRO A 73 4.50 -1.36 4.30
N ILE A 74 4.45 -1.93 3.08
CA ILE A 74 5.42 -2.91 2.58
C ILE A 74 6.05 -2.40 1.28
N LEU A 75 7.38 -2.23 1.31
CA LEU A 75 8.21 -2.01 0.13
C LEU A 75 8.77 -3.36 -0.32
N MET A 76 8.40 -3.81 -1.51
CA MET A 76 8.92 -5.05 -2.09
C MET A 76 10.25 -4.80 -2.82
N LEU A 77 11.23 -5.69 -2.60
CA LEU A 77 12.41 -5.79 -3.43
C LEU A 77 12.19 -6.90 -4.47
N THR A 78 12.57 -6.64 -5.73
CA THR A 78 12.35 -7.62 -6.81
C THR A 78 13.45 -7.58 -7.86
N ALA A 79 13.84 -8.75 -8.38
CA ALA A 79 14.68 -8.84 -9.58
C ALA A 79 13.86 -8.71 -10.88
N LYS A 80 12.53 -8.73 -10.80
CA LYS A 80 11.62 -8.68 -11.93
C LYS A 80 11.40 -7.23 -12.38
N VAL A 81 11.60 -6.96 -13.68
CA VAL A 81 11.57 -5.61 -14.26
C VAL A 81 10.29 -5.36 -15.05
N GLY A 82 9.51 -6.40 -15.35
CA GLY A 82 8.32 -6.32 -16.20
C GLY A 82 7.17 -5.52 -15.58
N GLU A 83 6.39 -4.84 -16.43
CA GLU A 83 5.19 -4.11 -16.02
C GLU A 83 4.17 -5.06 -15.36
N ASP A 84 3.94 -6.23 -15.96
CA ASP A 84 3.00 -7.23 -15.46
C ASP A 84 3.42 -7.79 -14.09
N ASP A 85 4.72 -7.97 -13.85
CA ASP A 85 5.24 -8.43 -12.57
C ASP A 85 5.02 -7.40 -11.45
N LYS A 86 5.21 -6.12 -11.74
CA LYS A 86 4.94 -5.02 -10.78
C LYS A 86 3.44 -4.88 -10.50
N VAL A 87 2.61 -4.93 -11.53
CA VAL A 87 1.14 -4.88 -11.39
C VAL A 87 0.65 -6.07 -10.56
N TYR A 88 1.19 -7.27 -10.81
CA TYR A 88 0.88 -8.45 -10.00
C TYR A 88 1.25 -8.23 -8.53
N GLY A 89 2.43 -7.70 -8.27
CA GLY A 89 2.87 -7.44 -6.90
C GLY A 89 2.00 -6.44 -6.14
N PHE A 90 1.55 -5.36 -6.77
CA PHE A 90 0.57 -4.46 -6.16
C PHE A 90 -0.76 -5.17 -5.88
N SER A 91 -1.13 -6.16 -6.70
CA SER A 91 -2.35 -6.95 -6.47
C SER A 91 -2.31 -7.80 -5.20
N ILE A 92 -1.12 -8.17 -4.70
CA ILE A 92 -0.95 -8.90 -3.43
C ILE A 92 -0.82 -7.96 -2.21
N GLY A 93 -0.88 -6.65 -2.42
CA GLY A 93 -0.99 -5.66 -1.35
C GLY A 93 0.31 -4.93 -0.97
N ALA A 94 1.34 -4.93 -1.83
CA ALA A 94 2.50 -4.07 -1.64
C ALA A 94 2.14 -2.58 -1.83
N ASP A 95 2.84 -1.70 -1.14
CA ASP A 95 2.63 -0.25 -1.23
C ASP A 95 3.61 0.40 -2.23
N ASP A 96 4.78 -0.19 -2.45
CA ASP A 96 5.75 0.22 -3.45
C ASP A 96 6.69 -0.93 -3.81
N TYR A 97 7.42 -0.78 -4.92
CA TYR A 97 8.38 -1.73 -5.47
C TYR A 97 9.71 -1.08 -5.76
N LEU A 98 10.79 -1.80 -5.49
CA LEU A 98 12.14 -1.40 -5.84
C LEU A 98 12.85 -2.57 -6.54
N THR A 99 13.33 -2.34 -7.76
CA THR A 99 14.00 -3.37 -8.56
C THR A 99 15.47 -3.51 -8.17
N LYS A 100 15.93 -4.75 -8.01
CA LYS A 100 17.36 -5.08 -7.85
C LYS A 100 18.04 -5.10 -9.24
N PRO A 101 19.28 -4.55 -9.39
CA PRO A 101 20.02 -3.80 -8.37
C PRO A 101 19.47 -2.38 -8.19
N PHE A 102 19.44 -1.90 -6.97
CA PHE A 102 18.94 -0.56 -6.63
C PHE A 102 20.02 0.33 -6.06
N SER A 103 19.82 1.63 -6.17
CA SER A 103 20.64 2.63 -5.48
C SER A 103 20.19 2.75 -4.02
N PRO A 104 21.12 2.76 -3.03
CA PRO A 104 20.75 3.02 -1.64
C PRO A 104 20.07 4.38 -1.44
N ARG A 105 20.34 5.36 -2.30
CA ARG A 105 19.63 6.66 -2.30
C ARG A 105 18.18 6.49 -2.71
N GLU A 106 17.90 5.70 -3.74
CA GLU A 106 16.54 5.41 -4.21
C GLU A 106 15.75 4.69 -3.13
N LEU A 107 16.32 3.64 -2.51
CA LEU A 107 15.72 2.97 -1.37
C LEU A 107 15.31 3.97 -0.27
N THR A 108 16.25 4.84 0.12
CA THR A 108 16.03 5.83 1.16
C THR A 108 14.91 6.81 0.79
N MET A 109 14.86 7.27 -0.44
CA MET A 109 13.80 8.17 -0.93
C MET A 109 12.44 7.50 -0.91
N ARG A 110 12.32 6.24 -1.35
CA ARG A 110 11.07 5.47 -1.32
C ARG A 110 10.59 5.23 0.11
N VAL A 111 11.48 4.82 1.01
CA VAL A 111 11.16 4.63 2.45
C VAL A 111 10.63 5.93 3.06
N LYS A 112 11.30 7.07 2.81
CA LYS A 112 10.84 8.39 3.28
C LYS A 112 9.47 8.74 2.70
N ALA A 113 9.26 8.51 1.41
CA ALA A 113 7.99 8.80 0.74
C ALA A 113 6.84 7.96 1.33
N ILE A 114 7.06 6.66 1.54
CA ILE A 114 6.06 5.76 2.14
C ILE A 114 5.72 6.22 3.57
N LEU A 115 6.73 6.45 4.42
CA LEU A 115 6.54 6.85 5.82
C LEU A 115 5.96 8.27 5.98
N ARG A 116 6.20 9.18 5.03
CA ARG A 116 5.56 10.50 4.99
C ARG A 116 4.06 10.36 4.70
N ARG A 117 3.68 9.54 3.73
CA ARG A 117 2.28 9.28 3.37
C ARG A 117 1.45 8.81 4.56
N THR A 118 2.05 8.06 5.48
CA THR A 118 1.37 7.62 6.72
C THR A 118 1.22 8.73 7.77
N LYS A 119 1.94 9.87 7.63
CA LYS A 119 1.90 11.00 8.58
C LYS A 119 1.09 12.20 8.07
N ASP A 120 1.12 12.48 6.76
CA ASP A 120 0.54 13.72 6.19
C ASP A 120 -1.00 13.70 6.12
N ASP A 121 -1.63 12.55 6.37
CA ASP A 121 -3.10 12.42 6.37
C ASP A 121 -3.80 12.99 7.61
N MET A 122 -3.07 13.67 8.52
CA MET A 122 -3.63 14.16 9.79
C MET A 122 -4.52 15.43 9.69
N ALA A 123 -4.77 15.99 8.49
CA ALA A 123 -5.37 17.31 8.36
C ALA A 123 -6.91 17.36 8.21
N LEU A 124 -7.60 16.22 8.09
CA LEU A 124 -9.05 16.19 7.86
C LEU A 124 -9.78 15.52 9.04
N ASN A 125 -10.60 16.33 9.71
CA ASN A 125 -11.41 15.91 10.86
C ASN A 125 -12.83 15.51 10.46
N ASP A 126 -13.04 14.86 9.31
CA ASP A 126 -14.34 14.59 8.76
C ASP A 126 -14.72 13.10 8.81
N ILE A 127 -15.99 12.86 9.05
CA ILE A 127 -16.61 11.54 8.87
C ILE A 127 -17.44 11.61 7.59
N PHE A 128 -17.11 10.78 6.61
CA PHE A 128 -17.90 10.62 5.41
C PHE A 128 -18.79 9.40 5.55
N SER A 129 -20.07 9.55 5.26
CA SER A 129 -21.05 8.47 5.33
C SER A 129 -21.85 8.42 4.02
N PHE A 130 -21.92 7.23 3.43
CA PHE A 130 -22.50 6.99 2.12
C PHE A 130 -23.51 5.86 2.21
N ASN A 131 -24.60 5.93 1.39
CA ASN A 131 -25.68 4.95 1.32
C ASN A 131 -26.20 4.58 2.73
N ASP A 132 -26.74 5.57 3.45
CA ASP A 132 -27.33 5.41 4.79
C ASP A 132 -26.41 4.75 5.82
N GLY A 133 -25.10 5.01 5.73
CA GLY A 133 -24.10 4.47 6.65
C GLY A 133 -23.55 3.08 6.25
N ASP A 134 -23.83 2.61 5.05
CA ASP A 134 -23.27 1.36 4.55
C ASP A 134 -21.75 1.46 4.38
N LEU A 135 -21.24 2.58 3.84
CA LEU A 135 -19.81 2.87 3.82
C LEU A 135 -19.53 4.13 4.66
N VAL A 136 -18.75 3.98 5.73
CA VAL A 136 -18.32 5.08 6.60
C VAL A 136 -16.81 5.18 6.60
N ILE A 137 -16.29 6.37 6.34
CA ILE A 137 -14.86 6.69 6.38
C ILE A 137 -14.66 7.72 7.50
N ASP A 138 -14.01 7.30 8.59
CA ASP A 138 -13.62 8.20 9.68
C ASP A 138 -12.15 8.57 9.51
N THR A 139 -11.90 9.81 9.10
CA THR A 139 -10.54 10.30 8.87
C THR A 139 -9.79 10.62 10.15
N ARG A 140 -10.46 10.74 11.29
CA ARG A 140 -9.84 10.97 12.60
C ARG A 140 -9.18 9.70 13.15
N SER A 141 -9.91 8.57 13.02
CA SER A 141 -9.44 7.27 13.50
C SER A 141 -8.76 6.42 12.41
N TYR A 142 -8.72 6.90 11.16
CA TYR A 142 -8.28 6.13 9.99
C TYR A 142 -9.04 4.81 9.83
N GLU A 143 -10.31 4.81 10.25
CA GLU A 143 -11.18 3.66 10.13
C GLU A 143 -12.10 3.76 8.94
N VAL A 144 -12.28 2.64 8.25
CA VAL A 144 -13.31 2.46 7.23
C VAL A 144 -14.22 1.33 7.68
N LYS A 145 -15.53 1.56 7.61
CA LYS A 145 -16.54 0.55 7.92
C LYS A 145 -17.42 0.32 6.69
N LYS A 146 -17.70 -0.94 6.39
CA LYS A 146 -18.71 -1.38 5.42
C LYS A 146 -19.78 -2.17 6.16
N SER A 147 -21.04 -1.75 6.05
CA SER A 147 -22.16 -2.37 6.77
C SER A 147 -21.88 -2.52 8.27
N GLY A 148 -21.28 -1.50 8.89
CA GLY A 148 -20.92 -1.45 10.31
C GLY A 148 -19.66 -2.26 10.70
N LYS A 149 -19.03 -3.01 9.79
CA LYS A 149 -17.84 -3.81 10.05
C LYS A 149 -16.58 -3.07 9.60
N ILE A 150 -15.52 -3.11 10.42
CA ILE A 150 -14.22 -2.51 10.08
C ILE A 150 -13.62 -3.23 8.88
N VAL A 151 -13.18 -2.43 7.88
CA VAL A 151 -12.49 -2.90 6.68
C VAL A 151 -11.00 -2.60 6.79
N ASN A 152 -10.17 -3.62 6.65
CA ASN A 152 -8.72 -3.46 6.68
C ASN A 152 -8.18 -3.02 5.32
N LEU A 153 -7.88 -1.71 5.20
CA LEU A 153 -7.26 -1.13 4.01
C LEU A 153 -5.76 -0.93 4.24
N THR A 154 -4.96 -1.11 3.18
CA THR A 154 -3.57 -0.65 3.18
C THR A 154 -3.51 0.88 3.15
N PRO A 155 -2.37 1.51 3.48
CA PRO A 155 -2.23 2.98 3.42
C PRO A 155 -2.63 3.57 2.06
N ASN A 156 -2.19 2.93 0.95
CA ASN A 156 -2.53 3.41 -0.39
C ASN A 156 -4.02 3.20 -0.73
N GLU A 157 -4.62 2.08 -0.34
CA GLU A 157 -6.06 1.84 -0.52
C GLU A 157 -6.90 2.85 0.27
N TYR A 158 -6.52 3.12 1.53
CA TYR A 158 -7.18 4.11 2.35
C TYR A 158 -7.10 5.51 1.72
N LYS A 159 -5.90 5.93 1.31
CA LYS A 159 -5.68 7.24 0.67
C LYS A 159 -6.44 7.37 -0.64
N LEU A 160 -6.41 6.31 -1.47
CA LEU A 160 -7.14 6.25 -2.73
C LEU A 160 -8.65 6.41 -2.51
N LEU A 161 -9.22 5.68 -1.54
CA LEU A 161 -10.62 5.80 -1.18
C LEU A 161 -10.96 7.22 -0.70
N THR A 162 -10.17 7.76 0.22
CA THR A 162 -10.41 9.08 0.81
C THR A 162 -10.33 10.19 -0.22
N VAL A 163 -9.31 10.20 -1.09
CA VAL A 163 -9.16 11.19 -2.17
C VAL A 163 -10.37 11.20 -3.10
N MET A 164 -10.88 10.03 -3.46
CA MET A 164 -12.04 9.94 -4.34
C MET A 164 -13.35 10.27 -3.61
N ALA A 165 -13.54 9.82 -2.37
CA ALA A 165 -14.73 10.07 -1.56
C ALA A 165 -14.90 11.53 -1.16
N GLN A 166 -13.81 12.27 -1.00
CA GLN A 166 -13.83 13.74 -0.79
C GLN A 166 -14.27 14.52 -2.03
N ASN A 167 -14.26 13.91 -3.20
CA ASN A 167 -14.62 14.53 -4.45
C ASN A 167 -15.62 13.65 -5.23
N PRO A 168 -16.83 13.45 -4.71
CA PRO A 168 -17.82 12.58 -5.32
C PRO A 168 -18.13 13.03 -6.75
N ASN A 169 -18.34 12.06 -7.63
CA ASN A 169 -18.62 12.26 -9.06
C ASN A 169 -17.50 12.90 -9.90
N ARG A 170 -16.40 13.35 -9.28
CA ARG A 170 -15.22 13.78 -10.03
C ARG A 170 -14.53 12.56 -10.67
N VAL A 171 -14.25 12.67 -11.97
CA VAL A 171 -13.42 11.69 -12.67
C VAL A 171 -11.95 12.03 -12.44
N PHE A 172 -11.21 11.06 -11.95
CA PHE A 172 -9.76 11.13 -11.79
C PHE A 172 -9.10 10.25 -12.86
N THR A 173 -8.10 10.78 -13.54
CA THR A 173 -7.22 9.96 -14.37
C THR A 173 -6.33 9.07 -13.52
N ARG A 174 -5.75 8.02 -14.12
CA ARG A 174 -4.79 7.15 -13.41
C ARG A 174 -3.59 7.92 -12.91
N GLY A 175 -3.05 8.81 -13.75
CA GLY A 175 -1.92 9.67 -13.38
C GLY A 175 -2.22 10.58 -12.20
N GLU A 176 -3.40 11.26 -12.18
CA GLU A 176 -3.81 12.08 -11.04
C GLU A 176 -3.94 11.27 -9.75
N LEU A 177 -4.44 10.03 -9.81
CA LEU A 177 -4.54 9.16 -8.64
C LEU A 177 -3.16 8.71 -8.15
N ILE A 178 -2.25 8.37 -9.06
CA ILE A 178 -0.86 8.05 -8.70
C ILE A 178 -0.22 9.23 -7.98
N GLU A 179 -0.26 10.41 -8.57
CA GLU A 179 0.33 11.61 -8.01
C GLU A 179 -0.21 11.91 -6.60
N LYS A 180 -1.54 11.85 -6.43
CA LYS A 180 -2.19 12.14 -5.15
C LYS A 180 -1.95 11.07 -4.09
N VAL A 181 -1.90 9.79 -4.48
CA VAL A 181 -1.79 8.67 -3.55
C VAL A 181 -0.33 8.30 -3.29
N MET A 182 0.49 8.23 -4.33
CA MET A 182 1.87 7.75 -4.30
C MET A 182 2.90 8.87 -4.39
N GLY A 183 2.48 10.10 -4.76
CA GLY A 183 3.33 11.29 -4.88
C GLY A 183 4.01 11.42 -6.24
N TYR A 184 4.56 12.63 -6.50
CA TYR A 184 5.20 12.99 -7.77
C TYR A 184 6.45 12.16 -8.10
N ASP A 185 7.14 11.64 -7.08
CA ASP A 185 8.38 10.88 -7.24
C ASP A 185 8.14 9.39 -7.48
N PHE A 186 6.88 8.99 -7.73
CA PHE A 186 6.54 7.59 -7.97
C PHE A 186 6.84 7.21 -9.43
N GLU A 187 7.84 6.36 -9.63
CA GLU A 187 8.26 5.85 -10.97
C GLU A 187 7.52 4.57 -11.39
N GLY A 188 6.33 4.31 -10.84
CA GLY A 188 5.51 3.16 -11.21
C GLY A 188 4.65 3.43 -12.44
N PHE A 189 4.06 2.35 -12.99
CA PHE A 189 3.16 2.44 -14.15
C PHE A 189 1.75 2.87 -13.74
N ASP A 190 1.04 3.53 -14.64
CA ASP A 190 -0.37 3.94 -14.45
C ASP A 190 -1.30 2.79 -14.04
N ARG A 191 -1.01 1.57 -14.51
CA ARG A 191 -1.75 0.35 -14.16
C ARG A 191 -1.62 -0.08 -12.70
N THR A 192 -0.66 0.47 -11.95
CA THR A 192 -0.55 0.23 -10.50
C THR A 192 -1.83 0.61 -9.77
N ILE A 193 -2.47 1.70 -10.19
CA ILE A 193 -3.75 2.14 -9.64
C ILE A 193 -4.86 1.11 -9.88
N ASP A 194 -4.87 0.44 -11.03
CA ASP A 194 -5.89 -0.56 -11.35
C ASP A 194 -5.84 -1.74 -10.36
N ALA A 195 -4.64 -2.12 -9.91
CA ALA A 195 -4.47 -3.16 -8.90
C ALA A 195 -5.01 -2.72 -7.53
N HIS A 196 -4.71 -1.49 -7.11
CA HIS A 196 -5.25 -0.95 -5.86
C HIS A 196 -6.77 -0.78 -5.92
N ILE A 197 -7.32 -0.31 -7.05
CA ILE A 197 -8.78 -0.22 -7.26
C ILE A 197 -9.43 -1.60 -7.18
N LYS A 198 -8.83 -2.63 -7.81
CA LYS A 198 -9.33 -4.00 -7.73
C LYS A 198 -9.38 -4.50 -6.29
N ASN A 199 -8.29 -4.34 -5.53
CA ASN A 199 -8.20 -4.76 -4.14
C ASN A 199 -9.19 -3.98 -3.25
N LEU A 200 -9.30 -2.68 -3.47
CA LEU A 200 -10.22 -1.83 -2.73
C LEU A 200 -11.68 -2.24 -2.97
N ARG A 201 -12.08 -2.47 -4.24
CA ARG A 201 -13.41 -2.98 -4.58
C ARG A 201 -13.73 -4.31 -3.89
N GLN A 202 -12.78 -5.24 -3.83
CA GLN A 202 -12.97 -6.51 -3.12
C GLN A 202 -13.27 -6.34 -1.64
N LYS A 203 -12.91 -5.20 -1.06
CA LYS A 203 -13.07 -4.93 0.38
C LYS A 203 -14.29 -4.09 0.72
N ILE A 204 -14.75 -3.22 -0.19
CA ILE A 204 -15.83 -2.26 0.10
C ILE A 204 -17.08 -2.45 -0.76
N GLU A 205 -17.01 -3.19 -1.87
CA GLU A 205 -18.17 -3.45 -2.74
C GLU A 205 -18.77 -4.81 -2.44
N ASP A 206 -20.09 -4.91 -2.49
CA ASP A 206 -20.80 -6.19 -2.37
C ASP A 206 -20.59 -7.05 -3.64
N ASP A 207 -20.57 -6.42 -4.81
CA ASP A 207 -20.15 -7.03 -6.08
C ASP A 207 -19.04 -6.21 -6.74
N PRO A 208 -17.76 -6.63 -6.66
CA PRO A 208 -16.65 -5.92 -7.27
C PRO A 208 -16.73 -5.78 -8.81
N LYS A 209 -17.56 -6.60 -9.47
CA LYS A 209 -17.79 -6.51 -10.93
C LYS A 209 -18.80 -5.43 -11.30
N ASN A 210 -19.74 -5.17 -10.40
CA ASN A 210 -20.77 -4.13 -10.53
C ASN A 210 -20.65 -3.12 -9.38
N PRO A 211 -19.55 -2.33 -9.32
CA PRO A 211 -19.24 -1.49 -8.17
C PRO A 211 -20.22 -0.33 -8.04
N VAL A 212 -20.64 -0.06 -6.80
CA VAL A 212 -21.50 1.07 -6.43
C VAL A 212 -20.67 2.30 -6.13
N TYR A 213 -19.59 2.14 -5.35
CA TYR A 213 -18.76 3.26 -4.86
C TYR A 213 -17.68 3.67 -5.84
N ILE A 214 -16.87 2.73 -6.34
CA ILE A 214 -15.75 3.07 -7.23
C ILE A 214 -16.09 2.65 -8.66
N LYS A 215 -16.53 3.60 -9.47
CA LYS A 215 -16.97 3.37 -10.85
C LYS A 215 -15.82 3.61 -11.83
N THR A 216 -15.73 2.74 -12.85
CA THR A 216 -14.80 2.94 -13.98
C THR A 216 -15.45 3.87 -15.00
N VAL A 217 -14.71 4.90 -15.41
CA VAL A 217 -15.06 5.74 -16.56
C VAL A 217 -14.16 5.34 -17.71
N TYR A 218 -14.69 4.56 -18.65
CA TYR A 218 -13.92 4.02 -19.75
C TYR A 218 -13.20 5.09 -20.56
N GLY A 219 -11.91 4.87 -20.82
CA GLY A 219 -11.05 5.83 -21.52
C GLY A 219 -10.60 7.03 -20.69
N ALA A 220 -11.12 7.24 -19.46
CA ALA A 220 -10.78 8.39 -18.62
C ALA A 220 -10.13 8.00 -17.28
N GLY A 221 -10.70 7.04 -16.54
CA GLY A 221 -10.16 6.66 -15.23
C GLY A 221 -11.22 6.17 -14.26
N TYR A 222 -11.23 6.71 -13.04
CA TYR A 222 -12.12 6.28 -11.96
C TYR A 222 -12.84 7.45 -11.31
N LYS A 223 -14.02 7.20 -10.76
CA LYS A 223 -14.75 8.14 -9.92
C LYS A 223 -15.39 7.46 -8.74
N PHE A 224 -15.56 8.20 -7.64
CA PHE A 224 -16.43 7.81 -6.54
C PHE A 224 -17.86 8.28 -6.86
N GLY A 225 -18.84 7.40 -6.71
CA GLY A 225 -20.23 7.71 -6.92
C GLY A 225 -21.09 6.96 -5.94
N GLU A 226 -22.13 7.62 -5.44
CA GLU A 226 -23.22 6.97 -4.71
C GLU A 226 -24.26 6.45 -5.70
N GLU A 227 -25.06 5.47 -5.30
CA GLU A 227 -26.35 5.25 -5.96
C GLU A 227 -27.21 6.48 -5.63
N ASN A 228 -27.53 7.28 -6.65
CA ASN A 228 -28.55 8.29 -6.46
C ASN A 228 -29.87 7.57 -6.17
N ALA A 229 -30.38 7.79 -4.98
CA ALA A 229 -31.74 7.41 -4.62
C ALA A 229 -32.75 8.13 -5.52
#